data_1fb8b240f660c62436ccff4af56e45e6
#
_entry.id   1fb8b240f660c62436ccff4af56e45e6
#
_cell.length_a   1.000
_cell.length_b   1.000
_cell.length_c   1.000
_cell.angle_alpha   90.00
_cell.angle_beta   90.00
_cell.angle_gamma   90.00
#
_symmetry.space_group_name_H-M   'P 1'
#
loop_
_entity.id
_entity.type
_entity.pdbx_description
1 polymer ?
#
loop_
_entity_poly.entity_id
_entity_poly.type
_entity_poly.pdbx_seq_one_letter_code
_entity_poly.pdbx_strand_id
1 'polypeptide(L)'
;MHPRFRTPTTATLVMGGISALFYVLLTAASKNVLADSAASVGLLIAFYYGLTAFACVWFFRRSLLGSVRDLVTKGILPMIGGTVLLGAFVLSVKSYWPAASSYSSFHGIGGIFLIGAGSLVVGVIVMVVTARFLPRYFAKGITTPVRDERSTAP
;
A
#
# COMPACT_ATOMS: atom_id res chain seq x y z
N MET A 1 7.75 -20.13 -10.82
CA MET A 1 6.35 -20.57 -10.60
C MET A 1 6.36 -22.08 -10.35
N HIS A 2 5.57 -22.57 -9.40
CA HIS A 2 5.46 -24.00 -9.13
C HIS A 2 4.72 -24.68 -10.29
N PRO A 3 5.26 -25.77 -10.90
CA PRO A 3 4.69 -26.35 -12.14
C PRO A 3 3.24 -26.82 -11.99
N ARG A 4 2.83 -27.22 -10.78
CA ARG A 4 1.51 -27.77 -10.50
C ARG A 4 0.46 -26.72 -10.13
N PHE A 5 0.86 -25.59 -9.47
CA PHE A 5 -0.09 -24.65 -8.90
C PHE A 5 -0.06 -23.26 -9.55
N ARG A 6 0.88 -23.00 -10.48
CA ARG A 6 1.10 -21.70 -11.16
C ARG A 6 1.15 -20.49 -10.22
N THR A 7 1.44 -20.71 -8.94
CA THR A 7 1.49 -19.69 -7.91
C THR A 7 2.95 -19.34 -7.56
N PRO A 8 3.25 -18.10 -7.16
CA PRO A 8 4.58 -17.72 -6.71
C PRO A 8 4.86 -18.23 -5.28
N THR A 9 4.94 -19.57 -5.11
CA THR A 9 5.12 -20.24 -3.80
C THR A 9 6.27 -19.67 -3.00
N THR A 10 7.40 -19.39 -3.63
CA THR A 10 8.57 -18.79 -2.96
C THR A 10 8.24 -17.41 -2.36
N ALA A 11 7.55 -16.54 -3.13
CA ALA A 11 7.15 -15.23 -2.64
C ALA A 11 6.17 -15.35 -1.46
N THR A 12 5.21 -16.26 -1.53
CA THR A 12 4.24 -16.50 -0.45
C THR A 12 4.91 -17.01 0.82
N LEU A 13 5.85 -17.96 0.70
CA LEU A 13 6.60 -18.48 1.85
C LEU A 13 7.50 -17.41 2.49
N VAL A 14 8.20 -16.62 1.67
CA VAL A 14 9.04 -15.53 2.16
C VAL A 14 8.19 -14.47 2.86
N MET A 15 7.09 -14.03 2.26
CA MET A 15 6.18 -13.05 2.89
C MET A 15 5.56 -13.59 4.17
N GLY A 16 5.10 -14.84 4.17
CA GLY A 16 4.56 -15.50 5.36
C GLY A 16 5.59 -15.61 6.48
N GLY A 17 6.82 -16.02 6.14
CA GLY A 17 7.92 -16.10 7.11
C GLY A 17 8.31 -14.75 7.70
N ILE A 18 8.43 -13.71 6.87
CA ILE A 18 8.71 -12.35 7.33
C ILE A 18 7.58 -11.83 8.23
N SER A 19 6.32 -12.07 7.86
CA SER A 19 5.16 -11.65 8.65
C SER A 19 5.11 -12.35 10.01
N ALA A 20 5.36 -13.65 10.05
CA ALA A 20 5.42 -14.42 11.29
C ALA A 20 6.56 -13.95 12.20
N LEU A 21 7.76 -13.73 11.65
CA LEU A 21 8.90 -13.20 12.38
C LEU A 21 8.59 -11.81 12.96
N PHE A 22 8.01 -10.94 12.16
CA PHE A 22 7.63 -9.59 12.59
C PHE A 22 6.61 -9.63 13.73
N TYR A 23 5.59 -10.50 13.62
CA TYR A 23 4.60 -10.70 14.67
C TYR A 23 5.24 -11.16 15.99
N VAL A 24 6.13 -12.16 15.95
CA VAL A 24 6.83 -12.67 17.14
C VAL A 24 7.69 -11.59 17.78
N LEU A 25 8.44 -10.82 16.98
CA LEU A 25 9.28 -9.72 17.48
C LEU A 25 8.45 -8.62 18.15
N LEU A 26 7.34 -8.21 17.54
CA LEU A 26 6.44 -7.20 18.10
C LEU A 26 5.80 -7.68 19.40
N THR A 27 5.33 -8.93 19.45
CA THR A 27 4.70 -9.51 20.64
C THR A 27 5.69 -9.68 21.79
N ALA A 28 6.94 -10.04 21.48
CA ALA A 28 8.02 -10.12 22.47
C ALA A 28 8.43 -8.75 23.01
N ALA A 29 8.35 -7.70 22.18
CA ALA A 29 8.68 -6.34 22.59
C ALA A 29 7.64 -5.76 23.58
N SER A 30 6.35 -5.87 23.28
CA SER A 30 5.25 -5.45 24.16
C SER A 30 3.90 -5.86 23.60
N LYS A 31 2.96 -6.24 24.47
CA LYS A 31 1.56 -6.47 24.07
C LYS A 31 0.89 -5.20 23.50
N ASN A 32 1.30 -4.04 23.98
CA ASN A 32 0.78 -2.75 23.54
C ASN A 32 1.23 -2.41 22.11
N VAL A 33 2.46 -2.78 21.74
CA VAL A 33 2.99 -2.56 20.38
C VAL A 33 2.18 -3.33 19.32
N LEU A 34 1.64 -4.50 19.67
CA LEU A 34 0.76 -5.24 18.77
C LEU A 34 -0.55 -4.47 18.50
N ALA A 35 -1.16 -3.89 19.54
CA ALA A 35 -2.37 -3.08 19.38
C ALA A 35 -2.10 -1.81 18.53
N ASP A 36 -1.00 -1.12 18.76
CA ASP A 36 -0.57 0.02 17.98
C ASP A 36 -0.31 -0.36 16.50
N SER A 37 0.28 -1.53 16.27
CA SER A 37 0.51 -2.05 14.92
C SER A 37 -0.81 -2.32 14.17
N ALA A 38 -1.79 -2.92 14.86
CA ALA A 38 -3.10 -3.16 14.27
C ALA A 38 -3.83 -1.85 13.94
N ALA A 39 -3.76 -0.85 14.82
CA ALA A 39 -4.33 0.48 14.58
C ALA A 39 -3.62 1.23 13.44
N SER A 40 -2.30 1.08 13.31
CA SER A 40 -1.51 1.72 12.25
C SER A 40 -1.86 1.21 10.85
N VAL A 41 -2.39 -0.03 10.71
CA VAL A 41 -2.88 -0.56 9.43
C VAL A 41 -3.99 0.32 8.86
N GLY A 42 -4.91 0.83 9.69
CA GLY A 42 -5.95 1.77 9.25
C GLY A 42 -5.36 3.05 8.64
N LEU A 43 -4.30 3.58 9.23
CA LEU A 43 -3.57 4.73 8.72
C LEU A 43 -2.96 4.46 7.34
N LEU A 44 -2.30 3.31 7.18
CA LEU A 44 -1.69 2.89 5.92
C LEU A 44 -2.74 2.67 4.82
N ILE A 45 -3.86 2.05 5.17
CA ILE A 45 -4.99 1.83 4.25
C ILE A 45 -5.56 3.16 3.76
N ALA A 46 -5.81 4.10 4.65
CA ALA A 46 -6.34 5.42 4.28
C ALA A 46 -5.40 6.16 3.31
N PHE A 47 -4.09 6.11 3.56
CA PHE A 47 -3.08 6.68 2.67
C PHE A 47 -3.07 5.99 1.30
N TYR A 48 -2.95 4.66 1.29
CA TYR A 48 -2.84 3.87 0.05
C TYR A 48 -4.06 4.03 -0.85
N TYR A 49 -5.27 3.84 -0.31
CA TYR A 49 -6.49 3.97 -1.11
C TYR A 49 -6.77 5.42 -1.50
N GLY A 50 -6.47 6.39 -0.64
CA GLY A 50 -6.55 7.79 -0.98
C GLY A 50 -5.67 8.14 -2.17
N LEU A 51 -4.39 7.73 -2.15
CA LEU A 51 -3.46 7.95 -3.25
C LEU A 51 -3.89 7.22 -4.53
N THR A 52 -4.36 5.98 -4.40
CA THR A 52 -4.85 5.18 -5.53
C THR A 52 -6.05 5.82 -6.21
N ALA A 53 -6.96 6.42 -5.45
CA ALA A 53 -8.11 7.13 -6.00
C ALA A 53 -7.70 8.33 -6.88
N PHE A 54 -6.72 9.13 -6.44
CA PHE A 54 -6.18 10.22 -7.27
C PHE A 54 -5.41 9.71 -8.48
N ALA A 55 -4.64 8.63 -8.34
CA ALA A 55 -3.97 7.99 -9.46
C ALA A 55 -4.97 7.48 -10.52
N CYS A 56 -6.11 6.93 -10.08
CA CYS A 56 -7.19 6.51 -10.96
C CYS A 56 -7.75 7.69 -11.78
N VAL A 57 -8.08 8.80 -11.12
CA VAL A 57 -8.56 10.02 -11.80
C VAL A 57 -7.53 10.54 -12.81
N TRP A 58 -6.27 10.57 -12.42
CA TRP A 58 -5.18 11.01 -13.30
C TRP A 58 -5.01 10.10 -14.52
N PHE A 59 -5.07 8.80 -14.32
CA PHE A 59 -4.94 7.81 -15.40
C PHE A 59 -6.08 7.92 -16.41
N PHE A 60 -7.33 8.03 -15.93
CA PHE A 60 -8.51 8.11 -16.80
C PHE A 60 -8.88 9.51 -17.26
N ARG A 61 -8.09 10.55 -16.96
CA ARG A 61 -8.40 11.97 -17.28
C ARG A 61 -8.81 12.21 -18.73
N ARG A 62 -8.26 11.46 -19.69
CA ARG A 62 -8.57 11.60 -21.12
C ARG A 62 -9.91 10.98 -21.51
N SER A 63 -10.40 10.01 -20.74
CA SER A 63 -11.69 9.34 -21.00
C SER A 63 -12.85 9.92 -20.18
N LEU A 64 -12.59 10.82 -19.22
CA LEU A 64 -13.61 11.42 -18.36
C LEU A 64 -14.65 12.24 -19.14
N LEU A 65 -14.25 12.84 -20.25
CA LEU A 65 -15.11 13.71 -21.07
C LEU A 65 -15.92 12.94 -22.11
N GLY A 66 -15.73 11.62 -22.24
CA GLY A 66 -16.40 10.80 -23.25
C GLY A 66 -17.86 10.46 -22.91
N SER A 67 -18.21 10.35 -21.63
CA SER A 67 -19.57 10.03 -21.17
C SER A 67 -19.79 10.54 -19.76
N VAL A 68 -21.02 11.00 -19.46
CA VAL A 68 -21.42 11.42 -18.10
C VAL A 68 -21.26 10.28 -17.09
N ARG A 69 -21.55 9.05 -17.50
CA ARG A 69 -21.34 7.87 -16.66
C ARG A 69 -19.86 7.66 -16.31
N ASP A 70 -18.97 7.82 -17.29
CA ASP A 70 -17.53 7.69 -17.08
C ASP A 70 -16.99 8.83 -16.20
N LEU A 71 -17.48 10.04 -16.37
CA LEU A 71 -17.15 11.18 -15.52
C LEU A 71 -17.50 10.90 -14.04
N VAL A 72 -18.69 10.38 -13.78
CA VAL A 72 -19.13 10.08 -12.41
C VAL A 72 -18.34 8.91 -11.82
N THR A 73 -18.23 7.80 -12.52
CA THR A 73 -17.65 6.56 -11.98
C THR A 73 -16.13 6.58 -11.90
N LYS A 74 -15.44 7.20 -12.86
CA LYS A 74 -13.96 7.24 -12.95
C LYS A 74 -13.36 8.56 -12.45
N GLY A 75 -14.18 9.62 -12.36
CA GLY A 75 -13.74 10.96 -11.95
C GLY A 75 -14.28 11.34 -10.56
N ILE A 76 -15.55 11.66 -10.46
CA ILE A 76 -16.14 12.28 -9.27
C ILE A 76 -16.09 11.32 -8.06
N LEU A 77 -16.54 10.08 -8.24
CA LEU A 77 -16.62 9.11 -7.14
C LEU A 77 -15.23 8.79 -6.52
N PRO A 78 -14.20 8.46 -7.32
CA PRO A 78 -12.85 8.30 -6.78
C PRO A 78 -12.28 9.57 -6.17
N MET A 79 -12.55 10.75 -6.75
CA MET A 79 -12.09 12.03 -6.21
C MET A 79 -12.65 12.30 -4.82
N ILE A 80 -13.96 12.14 -4.62
CA ILE A 80 -14.60 12.31 -3.33
C ILE A 80 -14.05 11.29 -2.33
N GLY A 81 -14.03 10.00 -2.70
CA GLY A 81 -13.50 8.94 -1.83
C GLY A 81 -12.04 9.17 -1.45
N GLY A 82 -11.20 9.54 -2.42
CA GLY A 82 -9.80 9.86 -2.19
C GLY A 82 -9.60 11.05 -1.25
N THR A 83 -10.39 12.11 -1.42
CA THR A 83 -10.33 13.30 -0.56
C THR A 83 -10.74 12.97 0.87
N VAL A 84 -11.82 12.21 1.06
CA VAL A 84 -12.26 11.75 2.39
C VAL A 84 -11.18 10.88 3.06
N LEU A 85 -10.61 9.93 2.34
CA LEU A 85 -9.57 9.05 2.87
C LEU A 85 -8.28 9.81 3.22
N LEU A 86 -7.80 10.71 2.36
CA LEU A 86 -6.63 11.53 2.69
C LEU A 86 -6.93 12.53 3.80
N GLY A 87 -8.14 13.07 3.86
CA GLY A 87 -8.58 13.88 4.99
C GLY A 87 -8.55 13.09 6.31
N ALA A 88 -9.12 11.89 6.31
CA ALA A 88 -9.04 10.96 7.45
C ALA A 88 -7.60 10.62 7.83
N PHE A 89 -6.73 10.36 6.85
CA PHE A 89 -5.30 10.14 7.08
C PHE A 89 -4.64 11.32 7.81
N VAL A 90 -4.84 12.56 7.32
CA VAL A 90 -4.25 13.77 7.93
C VAL A 90 -4.78 13.98 9.35
N LEU A 91 -6.07 13.79 9.57
CA LEU A 91 -6.66 13.88 10.91
C LEU A 91 -6.12 12.80 11.85
N SER A 92 -5.97 11.57 11.36
CA SER A 92 -5.40 10.46 12.12
C SER A 92 -3.93 10.70 12.47
N VAL A 93 -3.14 11.23 11.55
CA VAL A 93 -1.74 11.63 11.82
C VAL A 93 -1.68 12.64 12.94
N LYS A 94 -2.51 13.69 12.91
CA LYS A 94 -2.56 14.71 13.97
C LYS A 94 -3.03 14.12 15.30
N SER A 95 -4.01 13.22 15.27
CA SER A 95 -4.57 12.60 16.46
C SER A 95 -3.61 11.62 17.14
N TYR A 96 -2.84 10.86 16.35
CA TYR A 96 -1.90 9.85 16.87
C TYR A 96 -0.48 10.37 17.09
N TRP A 97 -0.22 11.63 16.79
CA TRP A 97 1.06 12.26 17.10
C TRP A 97 1.37 12.30 18.60
N PRO A 98 0.42 12.73 19.50
CA PRO A 98 0.68 12.75 20.95
C PRO A 98 0.76 11.33 21.53
N ALA A 99 1.67 11.11 22.46
CA ALA A 99 1.83 9.85 23.19
C ALA A 99 0.55 9.36 23.87
N ALA A 100 -0.31 10.29 24.32
CA ALA A 100 -1.56 9.98 25.02
C ALA A 100 -2.61 9.24 24.15
N SER A 101 -2.47 9.27 22.83
CA SER A 101 -3.42 8.67 21.87
C SER A 101 -3.00 7.27 21.41
N SER A 102 -1.92 6.71 21.94
CA SER A 102 -1.39 5.40 21.57
C SER A 102 -1.24 4.52 22.82
N TYR A 103 -1.30 3.21 22.61
CA TYR A 103 -1.11 2.23 23.70
C TYR A 103 0.35 2.14 24.15
N SER A 104 1.30 2.48 23.27
CA SER A 104 2.72 2.61 23.57
C SER A 104 3.24 3.97 23.15
N SER A 105 4.27 4.47 23.84
CA SER A 105 4.91 5.74 23.52
C SER A 105 6.42 5.60 23.55
N PHE A 106 7.08 6.17 22.54
CA PHE A 106 8.53 6.26 22.47
C PHE A 106 8.94 7.74 22.37
N HIS A 107 9.64 8.22 23.41
CA HIS A 107 10.11 9.62 23.47
C HIS A 107 9.01 10.69 23.24
N GLY A 108 7.80 10.45 23.75
CA GLY A 108 6.69 11.41 23.64
C GLY A 108 5.91 11.34 22.33
N ILE A 109 6.26 10.43 21.42
CA ILE A 109 5.56 10.19 20.16
C ILE A 109 4.71 8.93 20.30
N GLY A 110 3.49 8.96 19.76
CA GLY A 110 2.58 7.82 19.78
C GLY A 110 3.08 6.63 18.96
N GLY A 111 2.98 5.41 19.49
CA GLY A 111 3.42 4.19 18.82
C GLY A 111 2.69 3.93 17.51
N ILE A 112 1.39 4.23 17.43
CA ILE A 112 0.59 4.10 16.21
C ILE A 112 1.19 4.96 15.08
N PHE A 113 1.52 6.22 15.37
CA PHE A 113 2.13 7.11 14.40
C PHE A 113 3.53 6.61 13.99
N LEU A 114 4.36 6.23 14.95
CA LEU A 114 5.72 5.78 14.68
C LEU A 114 5.75 4.53 13.79
N ILE A 115 4.89 3.55 14.07
CA ILE A 115 4.79 2.32 13.27
C ILE A 115 4.21 2.62 11.88
N GLY A 116 3.13 3.39 11.81
CA GLY A 116 2.46 3.73 10.54
C GLY A 116 3.35 4.58 9.63
N ALA A 117 3.84 5.72 10.11
CA ALA A 117 4.71 6.60 9.35
C ALA A 117 6.07 5.95 9.06
N GLY A 118 6.63 5.22 10.02
CA GLY A 118 7.87 4.48 9.84
C GLY A 118 7.75 3.43 8.71
N SER A 119 6.64 2.69 8.67
CA SER A 119 6.39 1.71 7.59
C SER A 119 6.29 2.38 6.21
N LEU A 120 5.68 3.57 6.11
CA LEU A 120 5.64 4.33 4.86
C LEU A 120 7.05 4.76 4.41
N VAL A 121 7.86 5.27 5.34
CA VAL A 121 9.25 5.66 5.04
C VAL A 121 10.07 4.47 4.58
N VAL A 122 9.97 3.33 5.27
CA VAL A 122 10.63 2.08 4.86
C VAL A 122 10.15 1.65 3.47
N GLY A 123 8.85 1.71 3.20
CA GLY A 123 8.28 1.41 1.88
C GLY A 123 8.87 2.28 0.77
N VAL A 124 8.99 3.59 1.00
CA VAL A 124 9.63 4.53 0.05
C VAL A 124 11.10 4.20 -0.15
N ILE A 125 11.84 3.92 0.92
CA ILE A 125 13.26 3.53 0.82
C ILE A 125 13.40 2.26 -0.02
N VAL A 126 12.62 1.22 0.26
CA VAL A 126 12.62 -0.04 -0.51
C VAL A 126 12.27 0.22 -1.98
N MET A 127 11.29 1.07 -2.25
CA MET A 127 10.93 1.45 -3.61
C MET A 127 12.09 2.12 -4.34
N VAL A 128 12.75 3.10 -3.71
CA VAL A 128 13.90 3.82 -4.32
C VAL A 128 15.07 2.88 -4.53
N VAL A 129 15.38 2.03 -3.55
CA VAL A 129 16.44 1.01 -3.65
C VAL A 129 16.14 0.05 -4.80
N THR A 130 14.93 -0.48 -4.87
CA THR A 130 14.53 -1.39 -5.95
C THR A 130 14.59 -0.71 -7.32
N ALA A 131 14.18 0.55 -7.42
CA ALA A 131 14.26 1.33 -8.67
C ALA A 131 15.72 1.53 -9.13
N ARG A 132 16.66 1.68 -8.17
CA ARG A 132 18.08 1.84 -8.48
C ARG A 132 18.76 0.53 -8.89
N PHE A 133 18.46 -0.57 -8.21
CA PHE A 133 19.11 -1.87 -8.43
C PHE A 133 18.44 -2.73 -9.51
N LEU A 134 17.14 -2.53 -9.77
CA LEU A 134 16.39 -3.27 -10.79
C LEU A 134 15.69 -2.33 -11.81
N PRO A 135 16.43 -1.48 -12.54
CA PRO A 135 15.84 -0.53 -13.48
C PRO A 135 15.03 -1.23 -14.60
N ARG A 136 15.40 -2.46 -14.95
CA ARG A 136 14.69 -3.25 -15.97
C ARG A 136 13.26 -3.63 -15.56
N TYR A 137 12.96 -3.72 -14.27
CA TYR A 137 11.62 -4.01 -13.77
C TYR A 137 10.67 -2.84 -14.02
N PHE A 138 11.15 -1.61 -13.83
CA PHE A 138 10.39 -0.39 -14.06
C PHE A 138 10.39 0.06 -15.52
N ALA A 139 11.43 -0.28 -16.30
CA ALA A 139 11.53 0.08 -17.71
C ALA A 139 10.68 -0.82 -18.64
N LYS A 140 10.46 -2.08 -18.29
CA LYS A 140 9.48 -2.93 -18.95
C LYS A 140 8.10 -2.53 -18.44
N GLY A 141 7.44 -1.61 -19.15
CA GLY A 141 6.04 -1.30 -18.90
C GLY A 141 5.23 -2.61 -18.79
N ILE A 142 4.31 -2.66 -17.85
CA ILE A 142 3.43 -3.80 -17.51
C ILE A 142 2.55 -4.26 -18.70
N THR A 143 2.77 -3.70 -19.86
CA THR A 143 1.98 -3.87 -21.10
C THR A 143 2.69 -4.66 -22.19
N THR A 144 3.47 -5.69 -21.87
CA THR A 144 3.67 -6.73 -22.88
C THR A 144 2.42 -7.62 -22.83
N PRO A 145 1.52 -7.56 -23.81
CA PRO A 145 0.45 -8.53 -23.90
C PRO A 145 1.10 -9.91 -23.93
N VAL A 146 0.61 -10.81 -23.10
CA VAL A 146 0.99 -12.23 -23.16
C VAL A 146 0.70 -12.65 -24.58
N ARG A 147 1.76 -12.81 -25.38
CA ARG A 147 1.65 -13.29 -26.75
C ARG A 147 1.03 -14.67 -26.65
N ASP A 148 -0.20 -14.76 -27.10
CA ASP A 148 -0.95 -16.02 -27.09
C ASP A 148 -0.26 -16.96 -28.08
N GLU A 149 0.58 -17.86 -27.58
CA GLU A 149 1.32 -18.84 -28.38
C GLU A 149 0.38 -19.85 -29.10
N ARG A 150 -0.94 -19.73 -28.87
CA ARG A 150 -1.94 -20.57 -29.53
C ARG A 150 -2.25 -20.12 -30.97
N SER A 151 -1.77 -18.94 -31.40
CA SER A 151 -2.04 -18.43 -32.75
C SER A 151 -1.07 -18.96 -33.84
N THR A 152 -0.10 -19.79 -33.48
CA THR A 152 0.91 -20.30 -34.42
C THR A 152 0.94 -21.82 -34.52
N ALA A 153 -0.11 -22.54 -34.12
CA ALA A 153 -0.27 -23.95 -34.47
C ALA A 153 -0.92 -24.05 -35.87
N PRO A 154 -0.28 -24.73 -36.83
CA PRO A 154 -0.79 -24.96 -38.18
C PRO A 154 -2.00 -25.90 -38.16
#